data_5171af53dab50b70682acf93dfaa1cae
#
_entry.id   5171af53dab50b70682acf93dfaa1cae
#
_cell.length_a   1.000
_cell.length_b   1.000
_cell.length_c   1.000
_cell.angle_alpha   90.00
_cell.angle_beta   90.00
_cell.angle_gamma   90.00
#
_symmetry.space_group_name_H-M   'P 1'
#
loop_
_entity.id
_entity.type
_entity.pdbx_description
1 polymer ?
#
loop_
_entity_poly.entity_id
_entity_poly.type
_entity_poly.pdbx_seq_one_letter_code
_entity_poly.pdbx_strand_id
1 'polypeptide(L)'
;MGTWAVVPVKHLKVGKSRLASVLSPRAREGQNRRLLKRTVDLLARSTVIERTLVISRDDSVLQLAREHGAFTVNEPSDSDLNGALQKATQVAASLRATGVLVLPSDLPLLGESDVEALAGVNSVERIVVLAPDRHGTGTNALFVQPPGLLRYRFGAGSLAAHQQQARSQGATVRIHRLPGVEFDVDEPADLHRLQSIKGKWGDAEG
;
A
#
# COMPACT_ATOMS: atom_id res chain seq x y z
N MET A 1 -18.70 -10.24 0.45
CA MET A 1 -18.48 -8.87 0.97
C MET A 1 -17.30 -8.95 1.92
N GLY A 2 -16.16 -8.34 1.57
CA GLY A 2 -14.93 -8.45 2.34
C GLY A 2 -14.04 -7.20 2.19
N THR A 3 -12.82 -7.32 2.66
CA THR A 3 -11.82 -6.26 2.59
C THR A 3 -11.23 -6.16 1.19
N TRP A 4 -11.12 -4.96 0.66
CA TRP A 4 -10.40 -4.68 -0.57
C TRP A 4 -9.07 -4.00 -0.28
N ALA A 5 -8.01 -4.42 -0.97
CA ALA A 5 -6.75 -3.70 -0.96
C ALA A 5 -6.77 -2.60 -2.04
N VAL A 6 -6.37 -1.39 -1.68
CA VAL A 6 -6.18 -0.27 -2.60
C VAL A 6 -4.69 0.05 -2.70
N VAL A 7 -4.14 -0.10 -3.90
CA VAL A 7 -2.71 0.07 -4.19
C VAL A 7 -2.52 1.29 -5.10
N PRO A 8 -2.11 2.44 -4.56
CA PRO A 8 -1.76 3.60 -5.38
C PRO A 8 -0.38 3.39 -6.03
N VAL A 9 -0.30 3.64 -7.32
CA VAL A 9 0.97 3.50 -8.06
C VAL A 9 1.21 4.71 -8.96
N LYS A 10 2.34 5.38 -8.78
CA LYS A 10 2.82 6.43 -9.67
C LYS A 10 3.33 5.83 -10.99
N HIS A 11 3.65 6.70 -11.96
CA HIS A 11 4.29 6.24 -13.20
C HIS A 11 5.52 5.37 -12.93
N LEU A 12 5.59 4.20 -13.57
CA LEU A 12 6.72 3.28 -13.43
C LEU A 12 8.06 3.94 -13.78
N LYS A 13 8.08 4.80 -14.81
CA LYS A 13 9.27 5.49 -15.29
C LYS A 13 9.71 6.64 -14.39
N VAL A 14 8.77 7.33 -13.73
CA VAL A 14 9.05 8.56 -12.96
C VAL A 14 9.20 8.27 -11.46
N GLY A 15 8.67 7.15 -10.99
CA GLY A 15 8.79 6.74 -9.60
C GLY A 15 10.23 6.58 -9.14
N LYS A 16 10.47 6.80 -7.85
CA LYS A 16 11.77 6.61 -7.18
C LYS A 16 12.89 7.50 -7.76
N SER A 17 12.57 8.78 -7.98
CA SER A 17 13.53 9.77 -8.52
C SER A 17 14.80 9.90 -7.66
N ARG A 18 14.72 9.68 -6.35
CA ARG A 18 15.87 9.70 -5.43
C ARG A 18 16.87 8.56 -5.71
N LEU A 19 16.44 7.48 -6.35
CA LEU A 19 17.33 6.39 -6.78
C LEU A 19 18.05 6.69 -8.11
N ALA A 20 17.82 7.84 -8.74
CA ALA A 20 18.42 8.19 -10.02
C ALA A 20 19.97 8.31 -9.99
N SER A 21 20.54 8.52 -8.80
CA SER A 21 22.00 8.54 -8.61
C SER A 21 22.66 7.17 -8.71
N VAL A 22 21.90 6.07 -8.52
CA VAL A 22 22.44 4.69 -8.44
C VAL A 22 21.76 3.72 -9.40
N LEU A 23 20.61 4.07 -9.96
CA LEU A 23 19.87 3.23 -10.91
C LEU A 23 19.54 3.98 -12.20
N SER A 24 19.80 3.35 -13.34
CA SER A 24 19.33 3.85 -14.64
C SER A 24 17.79 3.92 -14.67
N PRO A 25 17.20 4.76 -15.56
CA PRO A 25 15.74 4.82 -15.73
C PRO A 25 15.10 3.46 -15.98
N ARG A 26 15.74 2.63 -16.83
CA ARG A 26 15.27 1.26 -17.15
C ARG A 26 15.33 0.33 -15.94
N ALA A 27 16.38 0.43 -15.11
CA ALA A 27 16.50 -0.35 -13.89
C ALA A 27 15.44 0.03 -12.86
N ARG A 28 15.15 1.33 -12.69
CA ARG A 28 14.08 1.83 -11.82
C ARG A 28 12.70 1.36 -12.27
N GLU A 29 12.42 1.46 -13.57
CA GLU A 29 11.17 0.95 -14.14
C GLU A 29 11.02 -0.56 -13.89
N GLY A 30 12.06 -1.35 -14.16
CA GLY A 30 12.07 -2.79 -13.91
C GLY A 30 11.87 -3.14 -12.44
N GLN A 31 12.44 -2.36 -11.52
CA GLN A 31 12.23 -2.55 -10.08
C GLN A 31 10.78 -2.23 -9.68
N ASN A 32 10.21 -1.10 -10.15
CA ASN A 32 8.85 -0.72 -9.86
C ASN A 32 7.85 -1.79 -10.39
N ARG A 33 8.08 -2.32 -11.59
CA ARG A 33 7.29 -3.43 -12.16
C ARG A 33 7.33 -4.67 -11.27
N ARG A 34 8.51 -5.09 -10.83
CA ARG A 34 8.68 -6.27 -9.96
C ARG A 34 7.98 -6.09 -8.62
N LEU A 35 8.10 -4.92 -8.01
CA LEU A 35 7.46 -4.63 -6.73
C LEU A 35 5.93 -4.61 -6.87
N LEU A 36 5.39 -3.96 -7.90
CA LEU A 36 3.94 -3.96 -8.16
C LEU A 36 3.41 -5.39 -8.37
N LYS A 37 4.06 -6.16 -9.27
CA LYS A 37 3.69 -7.56 -9.50
C LYS A 37 3.68 -8.36 -8.19
N ARG A 38 4.78 -8.29 -7.42
CA ARG A 38 4.92 -9.00 -6.15
C ARG A 38 3.80 -8.62 -5.17
N THR A 39 3.48 -7.32 -5.05
CA THR A 39 2.43 -6.84 -4.15
C THR A 39 1.06 -7.35 -4.58
N VAL A 40 0.71 -7.26 -5.87
CA VAL A 40 -0.58 -7.73 -6.39
C VAL A 40 -0.70 -9.26 -6.21
N ASP A 41 0.34 -10.04 -6.55
CA ASP A 41 0.36 -11.49 -6.39
C ASP A 41 0.22 -11.91 -4.91
N LEU A 42 0.88 -11.18 -4.00
CA LEU A 42 0.76 -11.43 -2.56
C LEU A 42 -0.66 -11.17 -2.06
N LEU A 43 -1.26 -10.05 -2.46
CA LEU A 43 -2.63 -9.70 -2.09
C LEU A 43 -3.66 -10.69 -2.67
N ALA A 44 -3.42 -11.21 -3.89
CA ALA A 44 -4.29 -12.22 -4.52
C ALA A 44 -4.28 -13.56 -3.78
N ARG A 45 -3.19 -13.90 -3.07
CA ARG A 45 -3.11 -15.13 -2.25
C ARG A 45 -3.62 -14.93 -0.83
N SER A 46 -3.79 -13.70 -0.39
CA SER A 46 -4.23 -13.40 0.98
C SER A 46 -5.67 -13.86 1.23
N THR A 47 -5.88 -14.57 2.34
CA THR A 47 -7.21 -15.04 2.76
C THR A 47 -8.10 -13.93 3.33
N VAL A 48 -7.52 -12.79 3.70
CA VAL A 48 -8.23 -11.65 4.29
C VAL A 48 -8.54 -10.54 3.28
N ILE A 49 -8.01 -10.64 2.06
CA ILE A 49 -8.28 -9.69 0.97
C ILE A 49 -9.17 -10.35 -0.07
N GLU A 50 -10.38 -9.80 -0.25
CA GLU A 50 -11.31 -10.31 -1.27
C GLU A 50 -10.90 -9.88 -2.68
N ARG A 51 -10.45 -8.63 -2.83
CA ARG A 51 -10.07 -8.05 -4.13
C ARG A 51 -8.98 -7.00 -3.96
N THR A 52 -8.16 -6.86 -5.01
CA THR A 52 -7.17 -5.79 -5.12
C THR A 52 -7.59 -4.79 -6.18
N LEU A 53 -7.48 -3.49 -5.87
CA LEU A 53 -7.76 -2.38 -6.77
C LEU A 53 -6.52 -1.51 -6.87
N VAL A 54 -5.96 -1.41 -8.08
CA VAL A 54 -4.80 -0.55 -8.38
C VAL A 54 -5.30 0.75 -8.99
N ILE A 55 -4.85 1.88 -8.46
CA ILE A 55 -5.13 3.21 -9.00
C ILE A 55 -3.85 3.87 -9.51
N SER A 56 -3.88 4.35 -10.76
CA SER A 56 -2.73 4.98 -11.40
C SER A 56 -3.17 5.84 -12.59
N ARG A 57 -2.28 6.77 -13.02
CA ARG A 57 -2.37 7.49 -14.30
C ARG A 57 -1.60 6.80 -15.42
N ASP A 58 -0.83 5.77 -15.12
CA ASP A 58 0.02 5.07 -16.07
C ASP A 58 -0.70 3.83 -16.59
N ASP A 59 -1.06 3.85 -17.87
CA ASP A 59 -1.74 2.73 -18.53
C ASP A 59 -0.94 1.43 -18.44
N SER A 60 0.40 1.50 -18.44
CA SER A 60 1.25 0.33 -18.31
C SER A 60 1.19 -0.29 -16.90
N VAL A 61 0.98 0.54 -15.86
CA VAL A 61 0.67 0.07 -14.49
C VAL A 61 -0.67 -0.65 -14.46
N LEU A 62 -1.70 -0.01 -15.05
CA LEU A 62 -3.06 -0.56 -15.03
C LEU A 62 -3.15 -1.86 -15.84
N GLN A 63 -2.44 -1.94 -16.97
CA GLN A 63 -2.34 -3.16 -17.75
C GLN A 63 -1.67 -4.28 -16.95
N LEU A 64 -0.50 -4.03 -16.37
CA LEU A 64 0.21 -5.00 -15.54
C LEU A 64 -0.65 -5.48 -14.37
N ALA A 65 -1.36 -4.59 -13.70
CA ALA A 65 -2.23 -4.94 -12.60
C ALA A 65 -3.38 -5.88 -13.03
N ARG A 66 -4.01 -5.61 -14.19
CA ARG A 66 -5.05 -6.49 -14.76
C ARG A 66 -4.52 -7.86 -15.13
N GLU A 67 -3.32 -7.94 -15.71
CA GLU A 67 -2.65 -9.22 -16.04
C GLU A 67 -2.42 -10.08 -14.81
N HIS A 68 -2.33 -9.46 -13.62
CA HIS A 68 -2.20 -10.14 -12.32
C HIS A 68 -3.53 -10.20 -11.52
N GLY A 69 -4.67 -10.00 -12.18
CA GLY A 69 -6.02 -10.20 -11.61
C GLY A 69 -6.55 -9.04 -10.75
N ALA A 70 -5.87 -7.89 -10.71
CA ALA A 70 -6.37 -6.75 -9.97
C ALA A 70 -7.42 -5.96 -10.79
N PHE A 71 -8.39 -5.37 -10.07
CA PHE A 71 -9.22 -4.30 -10.60
C PHE A 71 -8.39 -3.03 -10.76
N THR A 72 -8.78 -2.17 -11.70
CA THR A 72 -8.02 -0.95 -11.97
C THR A 72 -8.92 0.27 -12.07
N VAL A 73 -8.42 1.39 -11.61
CA VAL A 73 -9.07 2.70 -11.73
C VAL A 73 -8.06 3.73 -12.25
N ASN A 74 -8.48 4.51 -13.24
CA ASN A 74 -7.70 5.66 -13.68
C ASN A 74 -7.75 6.76 -12.62
N GLU A 75 -6.57 7.21 -12.19
CA GLU A 75 -6.42 8.35 -11.32
C GLU A 75 -6.75 9.64 -12.08
N PRO A 76 -7.57 10.56 -11.54
CA PRO A 76 -7.83 11.86 -12.17
C PRO A 76 -6.56 12.69 -12.36
N SER A 77 -6.49 13.45 -13.44
CA SER A 77 -5.30 14.24 -13.80
C SER A 77 -4.94 15.31 -12.77
N ASP A 78 -5.93 15.81 -12.04
CA ASP A 78 -5.83 16.88 -11.05
C ASP A 78 -5.80 16.39 -9.59
N SER A 79 -5.84 15.06 -9.36
CA SER A 79 -5.79 14.51 -8.01
C SER A 79 -4.36 14.42 -7.47
N ASP A 80 -4.21 14.62 -6.17
CA ASP A 80 -3.05 14.18 -5.41
C ASP A 80 -3.23 12.73 -4.93
N LEU A 81 -2.26 12.19 -4.19
CA LEU A 81 -2.34 10.84 -3.61
C LEU A 81 -3.62 10.65 -2.78
N ASN A 82 -3.97 11.64 -1.96
CA ASN A 82 -5.13 11.53 -1.06
C ASN A 82 -6.44 11.53 -1.83
N GLY A 83 -6.55 12.36 -2.87
CA GLY A 83 -7.69 12.38 -3.78
C GLY A 83 -7.84 11.07 -4.57
N ALA A 84 -6.73 10.53 -5.07
CA ALA A 84 -6.71 9.25 -5.75
C ALA A 84 -7.20 8.11 -4.83
N LEU A 85 -6.68 8.04 -3.61
CA LEU A 85 -7.12 7.04 -2.62
C LEU A 85 -8.58 7.20 -2.24
N GLN A 86 -9.07 8.43 -2.10
CA GLN A 86 -10.48 8.69 -1.81
C GLN A 86 -11.37 8.16 -2.95
N LYS A 87 -11.02 8.42 -4.21
CA LYS A 87 -11.73 7.89 -5.38
C LYS A 87 -11.72 6.37 -5.41
N ALA A 88 -10.55 5.75 -5.23
CA ALA A 88 -10.43 4.28 -5.21
C ALA A 88 -11.29 3.65 -4.10
N THR A 89 -11.31 4.27 -2.91
CA THR A 89 -12.16 3.84 -1.80
C THR A 89 -13.64 3.95 -2.13
N GLN A 90 -14.08 5.02 -2.80
CA GLN A 90 -15.47 5.17 -3.24
C GLN A 90 -15.86 4.08 -4.24
N VAL A 91 -14.97 3.73 -5.17
CA VAL A 91 -15.19 2.61 -6.10
C VAL A 91 -15.30 1.28 -5.34
N ALA A 92 -14.39 0.99 -4.41
CA ALA A 92 -14.46 -0.23 -3.60
C ALA A 92 -15.76 -0.28 -2.78
N ALA A 93 -16.16 0.82 -2.17
CA ALA A 93 -17.40 0.92 -1.41
C ALA A 93 -18.65 0.72 -2.29
N SER A 94 -18.69 1.28 -3.50
CA SER A 94 -19.79 1.06 -4.45
C SER A 94 -19.92 -0.39 -4.90
N LEU A 95 -18.82 -1.13 -4.87
CA LEU A 95 -18.74 -2.57 -5.14
C LEU A 95 -18.84 -3.43 -3.86
N ARG A 96 -19.37 -2.83 -2.79
CA ARG A 96 -19.70 -3.49 -1.51
C ARG A 96 -18.50 -4.01 -0.71
N ALA A 97 -17.34 -3.37 -0.80
CA ALA A 97 -16.27 -3.59 0.15
C ALA A 97 -16.74 -3.25 1.57
N THR A 98 -16.40 -4.07 2.54
CA THR A 98 -16.70 -3.82 3.97
C THR A 98 -15.55 -3.12 4.68
N GLY A 99 -14.33 -3.27 4.19
CA GLY A 99 -13.13 -2.59 4.64
C GLY A 99 -12.20 -2.27 3.48
N VAL A 100 -11.30 -1.32 3.67
CA VAL A 100 -10.27 -0.95 2.70
C VAL A 100 -8.91 -0.94 3.38
N LEU A 101 -7.96 -1.71 2.82
CA LEU A 101 -6.54 -1.65 3.16
C LEU A 101 -5.82 -0.81 2.09
N VAL A 102 -5.35 0.37 2.45
CA VAL A 102 -4.43 1.16 1.63
C VAL A 102 -3.02 0.65 1.86
N LEU A 103 -2.37 0.22 0.78
CA LEU A 103 -1.03 -0.37 0.82
C LEU A 103 -0.23 0.06 -0.42
N PRO A 104 0.95 0.72 -0.25
CA PRO A 104 1.79 1.06 -1.39
C PRO A 104 2.47 -0.19 -1.97
N SER A 105 2.90 -0.09 -3.23
CA SER A 105 3.56 -1.22 -3.93
C SER A 105 5.06 -1.31 -3.71
N ASP A 106 5.67 -0.42 -2.93
CA ASP A 106 7.12 -0.31 -2.77
C ASP A 106 7.68 -0.86 -1.47
N LEU A 107 6.97 -1.82 -0.88
CA LEU A 107 7.34 -2.55 0.34
C LEU A 107 7.96 -3.91 -0.01
N PRO A 108 9.28 -4.01 -0.21
CA PRO A 108 9.93 -5.24 -0.69
C PRO A 108 9.94 -6.39 0.31
N LEU A 109 9.71 -6.10 1.59
CA LEU A 109 9.72 -7.07 2.68
C LEU A 109 8.30 -7.46 3.14
N LEU A 110 7.27 -6.87 2.52
CA LEU A 110 5.88 -7.18 2.85
C LEU A 110 5.61 -8.69 2.72
N GLY A 111 5.03 -9.29 3.76
CA GLY A 111 4.62 -10.69 3.82
C GLY A 111 3.11 -10.87 3.99
N GLU A 112 2.63 -12.12 3.85
CA GLU A 112 1.21 -12.45 4.07
C GLU A 112 0.78 -12.20 5.51
N SER A 113 1.65 -12.49 6.48
CA SER A 113 1.40 -12.21 7.90
C SER A 113 1.22 -10.72 8.20
N ASP A 114 1.90 -9.83 7.45
CA ASP A 114 1.72 -8.38 7.62
C ASP A 114 0.32 -7.95 7.14
N VAL A 115 -0.12 -8.47 5.99
CA VAL A 115 -1.47 -8.20 5.44
C VAL A 115 -2.55 -8.73 6.40
N GLU A 116 -2.35 -9.93 6.94
CA GLU A 116 -3.26 -10.52 7.91
C GLU A 116 -3.33 -9.70 9.22
N ALA A 117 -2.19 -9.23 9.73
CA ALA A 117 -2.13 -8.36 10.91
C ALA A 117 -2.85 -7.02 10.68
N LEU A 118 -2.82 -6.48 9.46
CA LEU A 118 -3.45 -5.22 9.12
C LEU A 118 -4.95 -5.35 8.86
N ALA A 119 -5.38 -6.37 8.11
CA ALA A 119 -6.73 -6.48 7.56
C ALA A 119 -7.53 -7.69 8.08
N GLY A 120 -6.90 -8.62 8.81
CA GLY A 120 -7.54 -9.80 9.41
C GLY A 120 -8.45 -9.48 10.61
N VAL A 121 -9.03 -8.29 10.63
CA VAL A 121 -9.85 -7.81 11.73
C VAL A 121 -11.29 -8.29 11.56
N ASN A 122 -11.68 -9.29 12.34
CA ASN A 122 -13.06 -9.75 12.44
C ASN A 122 -13.87 -8.84 13.38
N SER A 123 -14.30 -7.69 12.89
CA SER A 123 -15.11 -6.74 13.65
C SER A 123 -16.19 -6.14 12.77
N VAL A 124 -17.37 -5.93 13.32
CA VAL A 124 -18.44 -5.11 12.73
C VAL A 124 -18.34 -3.64 13.14
N GLU A 125 -17.37 -3.33 14.01
CA GLU A 125 -17.16 -2.00 14.58
C GLU A 125 -16.41 -1.08 13.63
N ARG A 126 -16.48 0.22 13.91
CA ARG A 126 -15.60 1.20 13.29
C ARG A 126 -14.18 1.00 13.77
N ILE A 127 -13.29 0.61 12.87
CA ILE A 127 -11.90 0.33 13.24
C ILE A 127 -10.94 0.90 12.19
N VAL A 128 -9.82 1.38 12.68
CA VAL A 128 -8.70 1.87 11.90
C VAL A 128 -7.43 1.19 12.41
N VAL A 129 -6.73 0.50 11.51
CA VAL A 129 -5.41 -0.08 11.80
C VAL A 129 -4.36 0.68 11.02
N LEU A 130 -3.33 1.16 11.70
CA LEU A 130 -2.27 1.99 11.16
C LEU A 130 -0.94 1.24 11.27
N ALA A 131 -0.19 1.18 10.18
CA ALA A 131 1.22 0.81 10.23
C ALA A 131 2.08 2.06 9.92
N PRO A 132 2.89 2.51 10.90
CA PRO A 132 3.76 3.65 10.69
C PRO A 132 4.89 3.35 9.71
N ASP A 133 5.52 4.41 9.22
CA ASP A 133 6.83 4.33 8.59
C ASP A 133 7.92 4.03 9.62
N ARG A 134 9.15 3.79 9.16
CA ARG A 134 10.32 3.55 10.03
C ARG A 134 10.63 4.68 11.02
N HIS A 135 10.19 5.91 10.72
CA HIS A 135 10.38 7.07 11.58
C HIS A 135 9.26 7.24 12.61
N GLY A 136 8.16 6.53 12.45
CA GLY A 136 6.99 6.61 13.34
C GLY A 136 6.19 7.91 13.22
N THR A 137 6.36 8.67 12.12
CA THR A 137 5.65 9.93 11.85
C THR A 137 4.71 9.85 10.67
N GLY A 138 5.07 9.06 9.66
CA GLY A 138 4.26 8.74 8.49
C GLY A 138 3.41 7.50 8.68
N THR A 139 2.58 7.22 7.69
CA THR A 139 1.73 6.02 7.60
C THR A 139 2.10 5.29 6.32
N ASN A 140 2.62 4.06 6.43
CA ASN A 140 2.92 3.22 5.27
C ASN A 140 1.75 2.34 4.87
N ALA A 141 0.95 1.85 5.82
CA ALA A 141 -0.30 1.16 5.51
C ALA A 141 -1.42 1.60 6.44
N LEU A 142 -2.64 1.56 5.92
CA LEU A 142 -3.84 2.02 6.62
C LEU A 142 -5.03 1.11 6.26
N PHE A 143 -5.56 0.40 7.24
CA PHE A 143 -6.84 -0.28 7.12
C PHE A 143 -7.96 0.54 7.74
N VAL A 144 -9.08 0.62 7.06
CA VAL A 144 -10.26 1.39 7.47
C VAL A 144 -11.52 0.56 7.28
N GLN A 145 -12.33 0.47 8.31
CA GLN A 145 -13.67 -0.14 8.27
C GLN A 145 -14.66 0.73 9.06
N PRO A 146 -15.81 1.11 8.47
CA PRO A 146 -16.21 0.92 7.06
C PRO A 146 -15.41 1.81 6.10
N PRO A 147 -15.43 1.51 4.78
CA PRO A 147 -14.82 2.38 3.78
C PRO A 147 -15.40 3.81 3.84
N GLY A 148 -14.51 4.80 3.71
CA GLY A 148 -14.92 6.21 3.77
C GLY A 148 -15.06 6.79 5.18
N LEU A 149 -14.77 6.02 6.23
CA LEU A 149 -14.74 6.49 7.62
C LEU A 149 -13.75 7.65 7.82
N LEU A 150 -12.63 7.63 7.08
CA LEU A 150 -11.61 8.66 7.12
C LEU A 150 -11.48 9.39 5.77
N ARG A 151 -11.06 10.66 5.83
CA ARG A 151 -10.42 11.33 4.72
C ARG A 151 -8.92 11.07 4.80
N TYR A 152 -8.32 10.60 3.72
CA TYR A 152 -6.89 10.33 3.71
C TYR A 152 -6.07 11.60 3.86
N ARG A 153 -4.98 11.50 4.64
CA ARG A 153 -4.02 12.57 4.92
C ARG A 153 -2.59 12.02 4.91
N PHE A 154 -2.27 11.23 3.88
CA PHE A 154 -0.90 10.76 3.68
C PHE A 154 0.02 11.94 3.40
N GLY A 155 1.25 11.85 3.91
CA GLY A 155 2.27 12.89 3.87
C GLY A 155 2.91 13.09 5.25
N ALA A 156 3.58 14.21 5.45
CA ALA A 156 4.24 14.51 6.72
C ALA A 156 3.24 14.54 7.90
N GLY A 157 3.58 13.84 8.98
CA GLY A 157 2.73 13.76 10.17
C GLY A 157 1.44 12.96 10.00
N SER A 158 1.34 12.15 8.93
CA SER A 158 0.12 11.41 8.59
C SER A 158 -0.34 10.45 9.67
N LEU A 159 0.57 9.84 10.44
CA LEU A 159 0.21 8.94 11.52
C LEU A 159 -0.67 9.64 12.58
N ALA A 160 -0.21 10.78 13.08
CA ALA A 160 -0.95 11.56 14.07
C ALA A 160 -2.29 12.09 13.51
N ALA A 161 -2.28 12.55 12.25
CA ALA A 161 -3.47 13.07 11.58
C ALA A 161 -4.56 11.98 11.42
N HIS A 162 -4.17 10.77 10.98
CA HIS A 162 -5.10 9.65 10.86
C HIS A 162 -5.62 9.17 12.23
N GLN A 163 -4.75 9.09 13.25
CA GLN A 163 -5.17 8.73 14.61
C GLN A 163 -6.19 9.71 15.17
N GLN A 164 -5.91 11.01 15.07
CA GLN A 164 -6.80 12.05 15.58
C GLN A 164 -8.18 11.97 14.89
N GLN A 165 -8.18 11.83 13.57
CA GLN A 165 -9.42 11.73 12.82
C GLN A 165 -10.20 10.47 13.17
N ALA A 166 -9.54 9.30 13.29
CA ALA A 166 -10.19 8.06 13.66
C ALA A 166 -10.87 8.16 15.03
N ARG A 167 -10.16 8.72 16.03
CA ARG A 167 -10.72 8.95 17.37
C ARG A 167 -11.92 9.90 17.35
N SER A 168 -11.86 10.98 16.58
CA SER A 168 -12.98 11.94 16.45
C SER A 168 -14.21 11.34 15.79
N GLN A 169 -14.04 10.26 15.00
CA GLN A 169 -15.12 9.48 14.39
C GLN A 169 -15.61 8.33 15.27
N GLY A 170 -15.13 8.21 16.52
CA GLY A 170 -15.48 7.14 17.43
C GLY A 170 -14.96 5.75 17.01
N ALA A 171 -13.89 5.69 16.22
CA ALA A 171 -13.30 4.44 15.78
C ALA A 171 -12.30 3.88 16.79
N THR A 172 -12.26 2.56 16.92
CA THR A 172 -11.15 1.85 17.56
C THR A 172 -9.88 2.03 16.71
N VAL A 173 -8.80 2.47 17.34
CA VAL A 173 -7.51 2.69 16.66
C VAL A 173 -6.50 1.65 17.13
N ARG A 174 -5.91 0.91 16.19
CA ARG A 174 -4.79 0.00 16.44
C ARG A 174 -3.56 0.48 15.67
N ILE A 175 -2.39 0.31 16.26
CA ILE A 175 -1.10 0.61 15.62
C ILE A 175 -0.29 -0.66 15.61
N HIS A 176 0.09 -1.12 14.42
CA HIS A 176 0.92 -2.29 14.23
C HIS A 176 2.27 -1.86 13.64
N ARG A 177 3.33 -2.08 14.39
CA ARG A 177 4.71 -1.93 13.89
C ARG A 177 5.12 -3.24 13.25
N LEU A 178 5.22 -3.22 11.94
CA LEU A 178 5.45 -4.40 11.11
C LEU A 178 6.73 -4.18 10.29
N PRO A 179 7.81 -4.92 10.57
CA PRO A 179 9.09 -4.74 9.85
C PRO A 179 8.96 -4.81 8.33
N GLY A 180 8.03 -5.66 7.82
CA GLY A 180 7.74 -5.77 6.39
C GLY A 180 7.06 -4.55 5.80
N VAL A 181 6.39 -3.72 6.63
CA VAL A 181 5.66 -2.52 6.22
C VAL A 181 6.44 -1.24 6.53
N GLU A 182 7.25 -1.23 7.59
CA GLU A 182 8.07 -0.06 7.96
C GLU A 182 9.16 0.27 6.93
N PHE A 183 9.54 -0.73 6.11
CA PHE A 183 10.65 -0.61 5.16
C PHE A 183 10.15 -0.39 3.74
N ASP A 184 10.13 0.85 3.30
CA ASP A 184 9.99 1.26 1.91
C ASP A 184 11.38 1.52 1.27
N VAL A 185 11.47 1.38 -0.04
CA VAL A 185 12.72 1.61 -0.78
C VAL A 185 12.62 2.91 -1.54
N ASP A 186 13.08 3.99 -0.94
CA ASP A 186 13.03 5.33 -1.54
C ASP A 186 14.41 5.93 -1.84
N GLU A 187 15.44 5.55 -1.09
CA GLU A 187 16.79 6.12 -1.16
C GLU A 187 17.86 5.07 -1.49
N PRO A 188 19.03 5.46 -2.02
CA PRO A 188 20.14 4.52 -2.30
C PRO A 188 20.54 3.65 -1.10
N ALA A 189 20.51 4.20 0.12
CA ALA A 189 20.81 3.47 1.34
C ALA A 189 19.81 2.32 1.58
N ASP A 190 18.55 2.47 1.15
CA ASP A 190 17.54 1.42 1.29
C ASP A 190 17.84 0.22 0.40
N LEU A 191 18.40 0.44 -0.80
CA LEU A 191 18.83 -0.65 -1.69
C LEU A 191 19.94 -1.47 -1.06
N HIS A 192 20.94 -0.84 -0.47
CA HIS A 192 22.03 -1.53 0.22
C HIS A 192 21.49 -2.32 1.43
N ARG A 193 20.60 -1.70 2.19
CA ARG A 193 19.95 -2.37 3.33
C ARG A 193 19.12 -3.57 2.89
N LEU A 194 18.35 -3.43 1.79
CA LEU A 194 17.59 -4.55 1.22
C LEU A 194 18.48 -5.71 0.80
N GLN A 195 19.61 -5.42 0.14
CA GLN A 195 20.61 -6.44 -0.24
C GLN A 195 21.18 -7.15 1.00
N SER A 196 21.51 -6.39 2.05
CA SER A 196 22.02 -6.95 3.31
C SER A 196 20.98 -7.82 4.02
N ILE A 197 19.72 -7.46 3.97
CA ILE A 197 18.61 -8.25 4.53
C ILE A 197 18.42 -9.53 3.71
N LYS A 198 18.35 -9.43 2.39
CA LYS A 198 18.20 -10.60 1.49
C LYS A 198 19.42 -11.53 1.58
N GLY A 199 20.64 -11.01 1.71
CA GLY A 199 21.83 -11.81 1.91
C GLY A 199 21.87 -12.55 3.25
N LYS A 200 21.19 -12.05 4.28
CA LYS A 200 21.04 -12.75 5.58
C LYS A 200 19.90 -13.78 5.58
N TRP A 201 18.97 -13.66 4.63
CA TRP A 201 17.80 -14.56 4.47
C TRP A 201 17.91 -15.33 3.14
N GLY A 202 19.10 -15.28 2.51
CA GLY A 202 19.37 -15.88 1.23
C GLY A 202 19.16 -17.38 1.27
N ASP A 203 18.53 -17.88 0.21
CA ASP A 203 18.38 -19.27 -0.21
C ASP A 203 17.24 -20.10 0.39
N ALA A 204 16.18 -19.48 0.91
CA ALA A 204 14.99 -20.22 1.34
C ALA A 204 13.88 -20.34 0.27
N GLU A 205 14.10 -19.88 -0.96
CA GLU A 205 13.18 -20.07 -2.10
C GLU A 205 13.99 -20.56 -3.32
N GLY A 206 14.35 -21.86 -3.30
CA GLY A 206 14.77 -22.65 -4.46
C GLY A 206 13.60 -23.41 -5.03
#